data_ee71a1e003280493811aecb7b51a9d9a
#
_entry.id   ee71a1e003280493811aecb7b51a9d9a
#
_cell.length_a   1.000
_cell.length_b   1.000
_cell.length_c   1.000
_cell.angle_alpha   90.00
_cell.angle_beta   90.00
_cell.angle_gamma   90.00
#
_symmetry.space_group_name_H-M   'P 1'
#
loop_
_entity.id
_entity.type
_entity.pdbx_description
1 polymer ?
#
loop_
_entity_poly.entity_id
_entity_poly.type
_entity_poly.pdbx_seq_one_letter_code
_entity_poly.pdbx_strand_id
1 'polypeptide(L)'
;MVRHRPHNDWFHRAPDVGGLQRFEAFFAGHGYDMHRHDTYAIGHTLAGVQRFQYRGGWRHSVPGGTMVLHPDEVHDGEAGTESGFHYRMMYIEPALIQQLSLIHI
;
A
#
# COMPACT_ATOMS: atom_id res chain seq x y z
N MET A 1 16.69 5.96 24.78
CA MET A 1 16.81 4.93 23.75
C MET A 1 16.93 5.58 22.39
N VAL A 2 17.91 5.16 21.64
CA VAL A 2 18.05 5.65 20.27
C VAL A 2 17.04 4.94 19.41
N ARG A 3 16.24 5.72 18.74
CA ARG A 3 15.31 5.20 17.79
C ARG A 3 16.05 4.94 16.48
N HIS A 4 16.19 3.70 16.12
CA HIS A 4 16.81 3.34 14.87
C HIS A 4 15.80 3.46 13.74
N ARG A 5 16.11 4.34 12.82
CA ARG A 5 15.46 4.35 11.54
C ARG A 5 16.13 3.27 10.70
N PRO A 6 15.38 2.33 10.09
CA PRO A 6 15.98 1.37 9.18
C PRO A 6 16.75 2.10 8.07
N HIS A 7 17.99 1.71 7.86
CA HIS A 7 18.90 2.42 6.96
C HIS A 7 18.47 2.40 5.51
N ASN A 8 17.66 1.41 5.13
CA ASN A 8 17.30 1.18 3.73
C ASN A 8 15.88 1.58 3.39
N ASP A 9 15.13 2.12 4.33
CA ASP A 9 13.78 2.59 4.03
C ASP A 9 13.85 3.70 2.98
N TRP A 10 12.99 3.61 1.99
CA TRP A 10 12.89 4.64 0.98
C TRP A 10 11.47 4.73 0.43
N PHE A 11 11.17 5.87 -0.16
CA PHE A 11 9.87 6.18 -0.71
C PHE A 11 10.04 7.06 -1.94
N HIS A 12 9.53 6.62 -3.08
CA HIS A 12 9.59 7.36 -4.34
C HIS A 12 8.17 7.55 -4.88
N ARG A 13 7.77 8.81 -4.97
CA ARG A 13 6.46 9.18 -5.49
C ARG A 13 6.58 9.58 -6.94
N ALA A 14 5.72 9.03 -7.80
CA ALA A 14 5.56 9.48 -9.17
C ALA A 14 4.70 10.75 -9.22
N PRO A 15 4.80 11.56 -10.28
CA PRO A 15 3.90 12.69 -10.45
C PRO A 15 2.43 12.25 -10.48
N ASP A 16 1.56 13.03 -9.85
CA ASP A 16 0.13 12.76 -9.84
C ASP A 16 -0.46 12.94 -11.24
N VAL A 17 -1.42 12.10 -11.58
CA VAL A 17 -2.16 12.17 -12.83
C VAL A 17 -3.64 12.07 -12.49
N GLY A 18 -4.38 13.15 -12.65
CA GLY A 18 -5.83 13.28 -12.51
C GLY A 18 -6.56 12.21 -11.69
N GLY A 19 -6.58 12.31 -10.34
CA GLY A 19 -7.24 11.35 -9.46
C GLY A 19 -6.45 10.09 -9.20
N LEU A 20 -5.22 9.99 -9.70
CA LEU A 20 -4.34 8.84 -9.51
C LEU A 20 -3.03 9.29 -8.87
N GLN A 21 -2.70 8.69 -7.71
CA GLN A 21 -1.42 8.85 -7.04
C GLN A 21 -0.68 7.53 -7.06
N ARG A 22 0.63 7.56 -7.32
CA ARG A 22 1.44 6.34 -7.40
C ARG A 22 2.74 6.54 -6.65
N PHE A 23 3.17 5.49 -5.97
CA PHE A 23 4.48 5.48 -5.35
C PHE A 23 5.05 4.07 -5.27
N GLU A 24 6.33 4.00 -5.02
CA GLU A 24 7.06 2.78 -4.76
C GLU A 24 7.85 2.97 -3.47
N ALA A 25 7.90 1.96 -2.63
CA ALA A 25 8.53 2.09 -1.33
C ALA A 25 9.15 0.78 -0.85
N PHE A 26 10.12 0.92 0.04
CA PHE A 26 10.69 -0.18 0.79
C PHE A 26 10.70 0.15 2.27
N PHE A 27 10.22 -0.78 3.10
CA PHE A 27 10.28 -0.68 4.56
C PHE A 27 10.90 -1.95 5.14
N ALA A 28 11.91 -1.76 5.99
CA ALA A 28 12.60 -2.88 6.62
C ALA A 28 11.84 -3.43 7.84
N GLY A 29 10.99 -2.63 8.45
CA GLY A 29 10.24 -3.01 9.65
C GLY A 29 8.80 -2.53 9.59
N HIS A 30 8.44 -1.65 10.55
CA HIS A 30 7.12 -1.04 10.56
C HIS A 30 7.03 -0.03 9.41
N GLY A 31 6.05 -0.21 8.55
CA GLY A 31 5.85 0.69 7.40
C GLY A 31 5.01 1.90 7.77
N TYR A 32 3.80 1.67 8.23
CA TYR A 32 2.87 2.74 8.57
C TYR A 32 1.83 2.28 9.58
N ASP A 33 1.38 3.25 10.39
CA ASP A 33 0.37 3.02 11.43
C ASP A 33 -1.02 2.85 10.84
N MET A 34 -1.95 2.39 11.68
CA MET A 34 -3.36 2.33 11.31
C MET A 34 -3.85 3.67 10.79
N HIS A 35 -4.43 3.66 9.62
CA HIS A 35 -5.00 4.84 8.98
C HIS A 35 -6.05 4.42 7.95
N ARG A 36 -6.73 5.39 7.38
CA ARG A 36 -7.67 5.16 6.29
C ARG A 36 -7.53 6.25 5.24
N HIS A 37 -7.93 5.91 4.02
CA HIS A 37 -7.96 6.84 2.89
C HIS A 37 -9.38 6.95 2.36
N ASP A 38 -9.67 8.03 1.67
CA ASP A 38 -10.93 8.19 0.93
C ASP A 38 -10.83 7.65 -0.51
N THR A 39 -9.74 7.00 -0.83
CA THR A 39 -9.45 6.41 -2.13
C THR A 39 -9.41 4.89 -2.05
N TYR A 40 -9.52 4.22 -3.19
CA TYR A 40 -9.05 2.84 -3.32
C TYR A 40 -7.53 2.83 -3.24
N ALA A 41 -6.98 1.80 -2.64
CA ALA A 41 -5.54 1.54 -2.66
C ALA A 41 -5.30 0.18 -3.32
N ILE A 42 -4.51 0.17 -4.39
CA ILE A 42 -4.13 -1.06 -5.07
C ILE A 42 -2.63 -1.21 -4.93
N GLY A 43 -2.21 -2.25 -4.23
CA GLY A 43 -0.82 -2.53 -3.94
C GLY A 43 -0.33 -3.79 -4.62
N HIS A 44 0.94 -3.77 -5.03
CA HIS A 44 1.61 -4.91 -5.62
C HIS A 44 2.94 -5.12 -4.92
N THR A 45 3.13 -6.30 -4.35
CA THR A 45 4.35 -6.65 -3.64
C THR A 45 5.40 -7.15 -4.62
N LEU A 46 6.58 -6.51 -4.60
CA LEU A 46 7.70 -6.83 -5.49
C LEU A 46 8.71 -7.77 -4.82
N ALA A 47 8.96 -7.57 -3.53
CA ALA A 47 9.89 -8.39 -2.76
C ALA A 47 9.51 -8.38 -1.28
N GLY A 48 9.86 -9.42 -0.55
CA GLY A 48 9.52 -9.55 0.86
C GLY A 48 8.04 -9.87 1.06
N VAL A 49 7.58 -9.70 2.30
CA VAL A 49 6.19 -9.94 2.66
C VAL A 49 5.67 -8.69 3.38
N GLN A 50 4.59 -8.13 2.88
CA GLN A 50 3.86 -7.08 3.55
C GLN A 50 2.77 -7.71 4.40
N ARG A 51 2.76 -7.39 5.70
CA ARG A 51 1.76 -7.83 6.65
C ARG A 51 0.93 -6.63 7.07
N PHE A 52 -0.38 -6.79 7.09
CA PHE A 52 -1.27 -5.67 7.42
C PHE A 52 -2.56 -6.14 8.06
N GLN A 53 -3.10 -5.28 8.93
CA GLN A 53 -4.41 -5.48 9.52
C GLN A 53 -5.46 -4.81 8.63
N TYR A 54 -6.51 -5.57 8.33
CA TYR A 54 -7.57 -5.10 7.46
C TYR A 54 -8.86 -5.88 7.74
N ARG A 55 -9.94 -5.18 7.93
CA ARG A 55 -11.26 -5.78 8.21
C ARG A 55 -11.23 -6.74 9.40
N GLY A 56 -10.56 -6.33 10.47
CA GLY A 56 -10.49 -7.10 11.71
C GLY A 56 -9.60 -8.34 11.67
N GLY A 57 -8.78 -8.48 10.66
CA GLY A 57 -7.88 -9.63 10.52
C GLY A 57 -6.52 -9.27 9.97
N TRP A 58 -5.58 -10.18 10.15
CA TRP A 58 -4.26 -10.08 9.55
C TRP A 58 -4.26 -10.63 8.13
N ARG A 59 -3.62 -9.91 7.24
CA ARG A 59 -3.43 -10.28 5.85
C ARG A 59 -1.95 -10.24 5.51
N HIS A 60 -1.57 -10.98 4.48
CA HIS A 60 -0.21 -11.00 3.97
C HIS A 60 -0.24 -10.85 2.46
N SER A 61 0.68 -10.05 1.94
CA SER A 61 0.92 -9.97 0.50
C SER A 61 2.36 -10.42 0.22
N VAL A 62 2.49 -11.40 -0.65
CA VAL A 62 3.79 -11.99 -1.05
C VAL A 62 4.19 -11.48 -2.42
N PRO A 63 5.46 -11.69 -2.84
CA PRO A 63 5.91 -11.25 -4.17
C PRO A 63 5.00 -11.73 -5.29
N GLY A 64 4.61 -10.80 -6.16
CA GLY A 64 3.64 -11.04 -7.22
C GLY A 64 2.19 -10.88 -6.79
N GLY A 65 1.93 -10.76 -5.51
CA GLY A 65 0.57 -10.57 -4.99
C GLY A 65 0.09 -9.14 -5.15
N THR A 66 -1.21 -8.99 -5.38
CA THR A 66 -1.89 -7.70 -5.45
C THR A 66 -2.94 -7.64 -4.36
N MET A 67 -3.02 -6.51 -3.68
CA MET A 67 -4.05 -6.26 -2.68
C MET A 67 -4.89 -5.05 -3.07
N VAL A 68 -6.17 -5.09 -2.73
CA VAL A 68 -7.09 -3.99 -2.96
C VAL A 68 -7.71 -3.61 -1.62
N LEU A 69 -7.53 -2.37 -1.22
CA LEU A 69 -8.13 -1.80 -0.03
C LEU A 69 -9.20 -0.80 -0.45
N HIS A 70 -10.38 -0.93 0.12
CA HIS A 70 -11.51 -0.07 -0.21
C HIS A 70 -11.45 1.26 0.55
N PRO A 71 -12.10 2.32 0.02
CA PRO A 71 -12.15 3.61 0.71
C PRO A 71 -12.67 3.49 2.14
N ASP A 72 -12.11 4.31 3.02
CA ASP A 72 -12.50 4.45 4.43
C ASP A 72 -12.31 3.20 5.31
N GLU A 73 -11.66 2.17 4.82
CA GLU A 73 -11.33 1.01 5.65
C GLU A 73 -9.96 1.17 6.28
N VAL A 74 -9.91 0.99 7.59
CA VAL A 74 -8.70 1.16 8.39
C VAL A 74 -7.72 0.03 8.12
N HIS A 75 -6.46 0.36 7.94
CA HIS A 75 -5.39 -0.60 7.73
C HIS A 75 -4.04 -0.04 8.18
N ASP A 76 -3.09 -0.92 8.38
CA ASP A 76 -1.69 -0.59 8.64
C ASP A 76 -0.78 -1.37 7.68
N GLY A 77 0.51 -1.33 7.90
CA GLY A 77 1.47 -2.11 7.14
C GLY A 77 2.79 -2.27 7.86
N GLU A 78 3.32 -3.48 7.83
CA GLU A 78 4.60 -3.81 8.42
C GLU A 78 5.28 -4.94 7.64
N ALA A 79 6.57 -5.15 7.87
CA ALA A 79 7.28 -6.26 7.30
C ALA A 79 6.83 -7.57 7.95
N GLY A 80 6.47 -8.55 7.14
CA GLY A 80 6.15 -9.89 7.61
C GLY A 80 7.37 -10.80 7.71
N THR A 81 8.54 -10.33 7.28
CA THR A 81 9.81 -11.04 7.35
C THR A 81 10.92 -10.06 7.69
N GLU A 82 12.09 -10.58 8.11
CA GLU A 82 13.25 -9.77 8.44
C GLU A 82 13.82 -8.99 7.24
N SER A 83 13.57 -9.46 6.04
CA SER A 83 14.06 -8.80 4.83
C SER A 83 13.25 -7.56 4.43
N GLY A 84 12.20 -7.24 5.15
CA GLY A 84 11.36 -6.10 4.84
C GLY A 84 10.40 -6.38 3.69
N PHE A 85 9.86 -5.33 3.10
CA PHE A 85 9.01 -5.46 1.92
C PHE A 85 9.17 -4.27 0.97
N HIS A 86 9.14 -4.59 -0.30
CA HIS A 86 9.25 -3.66 -1.42
C HIS A 86 7.96 -3.77 -2.24
N TYR A 87 7.29 -2.65 -2.48
CA TYR A 87 5.98 -2.66 -3.11
C TYR A 87 5.73 -1.39 -3.92
N ARG A 88 4.76 -1.49 -4.83
CA ARG A 88 4.17 -0.35 -5.54
C ARG A 88 2.74 -0.17 -5.07
N MET A 89 2.30 1.06 -5.01
CA MET A 89 0.96 1.42 -4.56
C MET A 89 0.35 2.46 -5.48
N MET A 90 -0.94 2.29 -5.77
CA MET A 90 -1.76 3.31 -6.42
C MET A 90 -2.91 3.68 -5.51
N TYR A 91 -3.15 4.98 -5.36
CA TYR A 91 -4.37 5.51 -4.78
C TYR A 91 -5.24 6.06 -5.90
N ILE A 92 -6.47 5.56 -6.00
CA ILE A 92 -7.39 5.91 -7.08
C ILE A 92 -8.67 6.47 -6.46
N GLU A 93 -9.06 7.66 -6.89
CA GLU A 93 -10.32 8.26 -6.46
C GLU A 93 -11.51 7.41 -6.91
N PRO A 94 -12.54 7.22 -6.05
CA PRO A 94 -13.72 6.43 -6.40
C PRO A 94 -14.40 6.90 -7.68
N ALA A 95 -14.43 8.21 -7.92
CA ALA A 95 -15.03 8.76 -9.13
C ALA A 95 -14.34 8.25 -10.41
N LEU A 96 -13.02 8.08 -10.37
CA LEU A 96 -12.28 7.57 -11.52
C LEU A 96 -12.61 6.10 -11.80
N ILE A 97 -12.70 5.29 -10.74
CA ILE A 97 -13.11 3.88 -10.84
C ILE A 97 -14.52 3.78 -11.44
N GLN A 98 -15.44 4.63 -10.99
CA GLN A 98 -16.81 4.67 -11.50
C GLN A 98 -16.84 5.01 -12.98
N GLN A 99 -16.07 5.99 -13.43
CA GLN A 99 -15.95 6.34 -14.84
C GLN A 99 -15.46 5.17 -15.68
N LEU A 100 -14.43 4.47 -15.23
CA LEU A 100 -13.90 3.31 -15.93
C LEU A 100 -14.92 2.17 -16.01
N SER A 101 -15.70 1.95 -14.97
CA SER A 101 -16.78 0.95 -14.98
C SER A 101 -17.85 1.27 -16.00
N LEU A 102 -18.21 2.53 -16.15
CA LEU A 102 -19.22 2.96 -17.14
C LEU A 102 -18.76 2.76 -18.57
N ILE A 103 -17.47 2.88 -18.83
CA ILE A 103 -16.92 2.67 -20.18
C ILE A 103 -17.00 1.20 -20.60
N HIS A 104 -16.99 0.28 -19.64
CA HIS A 104 -16.96 -1.16 -19.91
C HIS A 104 -18.32 -1.86 -19.82
N ILE A 105 -19.38 -1.12 -19.63
CA ILE A 105 -20.73 -1.67 -19.59
C ILE A 105 -21.35 -1.81 -20.98
#